data_3953f75350766b8ff93aa063164c9361
#
_entry.id   3953f75350766b8ff93aa063164c9361
#
_cell.length_a   1.000
_cell.length_b   1.000
_cell.length_c   1.000
_cell.angle_alpha   90.00
_cell.angle_beta   90.00
_cell.angle_gamma   90.00
#
_symmetry.space_group_name_H-M   'P 1'
#
loop_
_entity.id
_entity.type
_entity.pdbx_description
1 polymer ?
#
loop_
_entity_poly.entity_id
_entity_poly.type
_entity_poly.pdbx_seq_one_letter_code
_entity_poly.pdbx_strand_id
1 'polypeptide(L)'
;MKRFLSIFIVAVALVSLASCKFSSAKKSIIGAPYEVVMVCDDELWDGPLGTELREEFQTPVEMINQEEPMFDVIHLAPRNFTSIYPSHRNILKVVCSPNATTTAAHAEYDVVAEPQIVVTFQGPTVEAMVDYLKENGKSLMRVFEIAERDRTVNGAKAYGATDLENDIKRQFGIEIHLLRGYTKRNANQDFLWASLEYPVASQGFFIYTHPFAGKESITTEALVKARNQFASRIPGPSEGSYMTTLDKIPNIDNDGYVEFVPERKVVRINGCDWVELRGFWEVEGDFMGGPFVSYTTLDKATNKLITLDCYVFSPKGDKRNLLRSLEHLIYGVSFTTQK
;
A
#
# COMPACT_ATOMS: atom_id res chain seq x y z
N MET A 1 -59.05 7.90 -35.61
CA MET A 1 -58.37 7.27 -34.45
C MET A 1 -57.07 6.51 -34.80
N LYS A 2 -56.95 5.76 -35.91
CA LYS A 2 -55.72 5.01 -36.24
C LYS A 2 -54.48 5.87 -36.60
N ARG A 3 -54.65 7.10 -37.11
CA ARG A 3 -53.53 8.00 -37.45
C ARG A 3 -52.89 8.69 -36.23
N PHE A 4 -53.65 8.95 -35.16
CA PHE A 4 -53.14 9.52 -33.92
C PHE A 4 -52.36 8.54 -33.10
N LEU A 5 -52.70 7.24 -33.16
CA LEU A 5 -52.02 6.17 -32.45
C LEU A 5 -50.63 5.93 -33.03
N SER A 6 -50.46 6.04 -34.37
CA SER A 6 -49.17 5.87 -35.02
C SER A 6 -48.17 7.00 -34.70
N ILE A 7 -48.64 8.23 -34.55
CA ILE A 7 -47.80 9.39 -34.18
C ILE A 7 -47.35 9.28 -32.73
N PHE A 8 -48.17 8.74 -31.82
CA PHE A 8 -47.82 8.57 -30.42
C PHE A 8 -46.75 7.48 -30.22
N ILE A 9 -46.83 6.39 -30.99
CA ILE A 9 -45.83 5.29 -30.94
C ILE A 9 -44.48 5.78 -31.47
N VAL A 10 -44.43 6.57 -32.52
CA VAL A 10 -43.20 7.16 -33.06
C VAL A 10 -42.58 8.18 -32.09
N ALA A 11 -43.40 8.99 -31.39
CA ALA A 11 -42.91 9.92 -30.39
C ALA A 11 -42.34 9.22 -29.16
N VAL A 12 -42.94 8.12 -28.69
CA VAL A 12 -42.42 7.30 -27.57
C VAL A 12 -41.14 6.57 -27.98
N ALA A 13 -41.02 6.09 -29.20
CA ALA A 13 -39.78 5.47 -29.72
C ALA A 13 -38.62 6.47 -29.85
N LEU A 14 -38.90 7.74 -30.18
CA LEU A 14 -37.87 8.79 -30.26
C LEU A 14 -37.38 9.26 -28.88
N VAL A 15 -38.25 9.22 -27.84
CA VAL A 15 -37.86 9.57 -26.45
C VAL A 15 -37.02 8.47 -25.82
N SER A 16 -37.21 7.19 -26.20
CA SER A 16 -36.40 6.06 -25.70
C SER A 16 -34.99 6.00 -26.28
N LEU A 17 -34.74 6.69 -27.42
CA LEU A 17 -33.39 6.78 -28.01
C LEU A 17 -32.51 7.93 -27.45
N ALA A 18 -33.14 8.87 -26.71
CA ALA A 18 -32.42 10.02 -26.13
C ALA A 18 -31.81 9.74 -24.73
N SER A 19 -31.95 8.53 -24.17
CA SER A 19 -31.53 8.21 -22.82
C SER A 19 -30.23 7.36 -22.74
N CYS A 20 -29.51 7.18 -23.84
CA CYS A 20 -28.13 6.76 -23.75
C CYS A 20 -27.28 8.02 -23.49
N LYS A 21 -27.11 8.42 -22.24
CA LYS A 21 -25.91 9.13 -21.83
C LYS A 21 -24.75 8.19 -22.14
N PHE A 22 -24.07 8.44 -23.26
CA PHE A 22 -22.73 7.92 -23.49
C PHE A 22 -21.86 8.51 -22.38
N SER A 23 -21.79 7.86 -21.26
CA SER A 23 -20.69 8.00 -20.33
C SER A 23 -19.49 7.46 -21.12
N SER A 24 -18.74 8.32 -21.78
CA SER A 24 -17.45 7.94 -22.35
C SER A 24 -16.64 7.34 -21.22
N ALA A 25 -16.35 6.04 -21.31
CA ALA A 25 -15.51 5.38 -20.30
C ALA A 25 -14.23 6.21 -20.16
N LYS A 26 -13.92 6.62 -18.93
CA LYS A 26 -12.68 7.34 -18.66
C LYS A 26 -11.49 6.49 -19.08
N LYS A 27 -10.40 7.14 -19.44
CA LYS A 27 -9.15 6.45 -19.78
C LYS A 27 -8.65 5.70 -18.55
N SER A 28 -7.95 4.61 -18.76
CA SER A 28 -7.20 3.97 -17.68
C SER A 28 -6.00 4.82 -17.28
N ILE A 29 -5.66 4.80 -15.99
CA ILE A 29 -4.44 5.43 -15.48
C ILE A 29 -3.18 4.79 -16.07
N ILE A 30 -2.11 5.58 -16.16
CA ILE A 30 -0.76 5.13 -16.51
C ILE A 30 0.20 5.40 -15.35
N GLY A 31 1.43 4.93 -15.45
CA GLY A 31 2.49 5.07 -14.45
C GLY A 31 2.58 3.88 -13.49
N ALA A 32 3.75 3.71 -12.90
CA ALA A 32 4.02 2.67 -11.91
C ALA A 32 3.38 3.00 -10.54
N PRO A 33 3.08 2.00 -9.69
CA PRO A 33 2.73 2.27 -8.30
C PRO A 33 3.78 3.14 -7.61
N TYR A 34 3.33 4.09 -6.79
CA TYR A 34 4.22 5.04 -6.09
C TYR A 34 5.06 5.95 -7.00
N GLU A 35 4.65 6.15 -8.25
CA GLU A 35 5.17 7.17 -9.14
C GLU A 35 4.25 8.40 -9.09
N VAL A 36 4.82 9.61 -9.02
CA VAL A 36 4.08 10.87 -8.98
C VAL A 36 4.65 11.85 -10.00
N VAL A 37 3.77 12.44 -10.83
CA VAL A 37 4.13 13.54 -11.73
C VAL A 37 3.93 14.86 -10.99
N MET A 38 5.01 15.60 -10.79
CA MET A 38 5.00 16.96 -10.22
C MET A 38 5.08 17.99 -11.33
N VAL A 39 3.98 18.71 -11.53
CA VAL A 39 3.88 19.79 -12.54
C VAL A 39 4.21 21.11 -11.84
N CYS A 40 5.40 21.60 -12.08
CA CYS A 40 5.98 22.77 -11.43
C CYS A 40 6.86 23.54 -12.41
N ASP A 41 6.85 24.87 -12.36
CA ASP A 41 7.78 25.67 -13.15
C ASP A 41 9.23 25.35 -12.76
N ASP A 42 10.13 25.34 -13.75
CA ASP A 42 11.53 24.95 -13.58
C ASP A 42 12.23 25.79 -12.47
N GLU A 43 11.96 27.10 -12.40
CA GLU A 43 12.52 28.00 -11.39
C GLU A 43 12.06 27.64 -9.97
N LEU A 44 10.80 27.26 -9.80
CA LEU A 44 10.26 26.81 -8.49
C LEU A 44 10.82 25.45 -8.11
N TRP A 45 11.00 24.56 -9.10
CA TRP A 45 11.54 23.22 -8.90
C TRP A 45 13.01 23.21 -8.50
N ASP A 46 13.82 24.10 -9.10
CA ASP A 46 15.24 24.24 -8.80
C ASP A 46 15.51 25.06 -7.51
N GLY A 47 14.46 25.69 -6.97
CA GLY A 47 14.50 26.52 -5.78
C GLY A 47 14.17 25.77 -4.47
N PRO A 48 14.01 26.55 -3.36
CA PRO A 48 13.70 26.00 -2.04
C PRO A 48 12.42 25.16 -2.00
N LEU A 49 11.39 25.54 -2.76
CA LEU A 49 10.11 24.82 -2.81
C LEU A 49 10.27 23.42 -3.40
N GLY A 50 11.02 23.29 -4.50
CA GLY A 50 11.29 21.99 -5.11
C GLY A 50 12.19 21.12 -4.23
N THR A 51 13.10 21.71 -3.45
CA THR A 51 13.90 20.99 -2.47
C THR A 51 13.02 20.39 -1.39
N GLU A 52 12.13 21.16 -0.78
CA GLU A 52 11.20 20.69 0.26
C GLU A 52 10.26 19.60 -0.27
N LEU A 53 9.74 19.75 -1.51
CA LEU A 53 8.91 18.71 -2.15
C LEU A 53 9.67 17.40 -2.35
N ARG A 54 10.94 17.46 -2.77
CA ARG A 54 11.77 16.24 -2.90
C ARG A 54 12.05 15.61 -1.54
N GLU A 55 12.39 16.38 -0.53
CA GLU A 55 12.63 15.89 0.82
C GLU A 55 11.41 15.14 1.38
N GLU A 56 10.20 15.66 1.19
CA GLU A 56 8.99 14.99 1.63
C GLU A 56 8.65 13.72 0.82
N PHE A 57 8.66 13.82 -0.50
CA PHE A 57 8.18 12.70 -1.35
C PHE A 57 9.23 11.63 -1.58
N GLN A 58 10.51 11.96 -1.50
CA GLN A 58 11.61 11.02 -1.66
C GLN A 58 12.23 10.58 -0.33
N THR A 59 11.56 10.83 0.79
CA THR A 59 11.91 10.26 2.09
C THR A 59 12.08 8.74 1.95
N PRO A 60 13.18 8.15 2.44
CA PRO A 60 13.39 6.71 2.38
C PRO A 60 12.29 5.93 3.10
N VAL A 61 11.87 4.82 2.50
CA VAL A 61 10.94 3.87 3.14
C VAL A 61 11.64 3.17 4.29
N GLU A 62 11.01 3.14 5.46
CA GLU A 62 11.54 2.52 6.66
C GLU A 62 11.64 0.98 6.51
N MET A 63 12.69 0.41 7.10
CA MET A 63 12.89 -1.04 7.18
C MET A 63 12.90 -1.76 5.81
N ILE A 64 13.59 -1.18 4.85
CA ILE A 64 14.00 -1.81 3.60
C ILE A 64 15.53 -1.85 3.58
N ASN A 65 16.14 -2.98 3.22
CA ASN A 65 17.59 -3.19 3.29
C ASN A 65 18.40 -2.49 2.19
N GLN A 66 17.75 -1.69 1.36
CA GLN A 66 18.35 -0.73 0.43
C GLN A 66 17.50 0.55 0.47
N GLU A 67 18.13 1.68 0.24
CA GLU A 67 17.42 2.95 0.28
C GLU A 67 16.51 3.09 -0.96
N GLU A 68 15.21 3.18 -0.72
CA GLU A 68 14.20 3.39 -1.76
C GLU A 68 13.31 4.55 -1.33
N PRO A 69 13.06 5.55 -2.22
CA PRO A 69 12.22 6.69 -1.89
C PRO A 69 10.75 6.28 -1.72
N MET A 70 9.98 7.04 -0.95
CA MET A 70 8.55 6.82 -0.79
C MET A 70 7.82 6.93 -2.14
N PHE A 71 8.17 7.91 -2.96
CA PHE A 71 7.66 8.08 -4.33
C PHE A 71 8.78 8.31 -5.32
N ASP A 72 8.64 7.72 -6.52
CA ASP A 72 9.43 8.08 -7.68
C ASP A 72 8.86 9.36 -8.28
N VAL A 73 9.63 10.43 -8.26
CA VAL A 73 9.19 11.76 -8.68
C VAL A 73 9.58 12.02 -10.13
N ILE A 74 8.59 12.35 -10.97
CA ILE A 74 8.77 12.84 -12.33
C ILE A 74 8.44 14.32 -12.36
N HIS A 75 9.43 15.18 -12.51
CA HIS A 75 9.21 16.62 -12.66
C HIS A 75 8.89 16.98 -14.12
N LEU A 76 7.89 17.84 -14.30
CA LEU A 76 7.52 18.40 -15.60
C LEU A 76 7.18 19.89 -15.45
N ALA A 77 7.80 20.73 -16.27
CA ALA A 77 7.31 22.10 -16.44
C ALA A 77 5.88 22.09 -17.04
N PRO A 78 4.99 23.03 -16.69
CA PRO A 78 3.61 23.07 -17.15
C PRO A 78 3.45 22.95 -18.68
N ARG A 79 4.37 23.53 -19.47
CA ARG A 79 4.40 23.45 -20.93
C ARG A 79 4.62 22.01 -21.45
N ASN A 80 5.21 21.13 -20.66
CA ASN A 80 5.51 19.75 -21.00
C ASN A 80 4.44 18.76 -20.47
N PHE A 81 3.48 19.26 -19.69
CA PHE A 81 2.39 18.45 -19.14
C PHE A 81 1.30 18.19 -20.21
N THR A 82 1.65 17.39 -21.23
CA THR A 82 0.84 17.08 -22.40
C THR A 82 0.87 15.59 -22.72
N SER A 83 0.22 15.16 -23.78
CA SER A 83 0.23 13.79 -24.30
C SER A 83 -0.34 12.78 -23.30
N ILE A 84 0.50 11.91 -22.74
CA ILE A 84 0.10 10.83 -21.81
C ILE A 84 0.03 11.29 -20.34
N TYR A 85 0.82 12.29 -19.96
CA TYR A 85 0.98 12.71 -18.56
C TYR A 85 -0.32 13.11 -17.86
N PRO A 86 -1.31 13.76 -18.51
CA PRO A 86 -2.60 14.04 -17.89
C PRO A 86 -3.37 12.79 -17.43
N SER A 87 -3.04 11.60 -17.95
CA SER A 87 -3.64 10.33 -17.51
C SER A 87 -2.82 9.59 -16.45
N HIS A 88 -1.75 10.22 -15.90
CA HIS A 88 -0.93 9.62 -14.86
C HIS A 88 -1.73 9.42 -13.58
N ARG A 89 -1.41 8.35 -12.86
CA ARG A 89 -2.16 7.91 -11.66
C ARG A 89 -2.12 8.90 -10.50
N ASN A 90 -0.97 9.56 -10.28
CA ASN A 90 -0.73 10.55 -9.24
C ASN A 90 -0.15 11.81 -9.87
N ILE A 91 -0.81 12.95 -9.68
CA ILE A 91 -0.38 14.24 -10.22
C ILE A 91 -0.41 15.27 -9.09
N LEU A 92 0.71 15.95 -8.87
CA LEU A 92 0.81 17.13 -8.03
C LEU A 92 1.07 18.35 -8.91
N LYS A 93 0.10 19.27 -9.00
CA LYS A 93 0.27 20.57 -9.64
C LYS A 93 0.67 21.60 -8.61
N VAL A 94 1.79 22.29 -8.82
CA VAL A 94 2.33 23.29 -7.91
C VAL A 94 2.17 24.67 -8.56
N VAL A 95 1.44 25.57 -7.89
CA VAL A 95 1.07 26.89 -8.41
C VAL A 95 1.42 27.99 -7.39
N CYS A 96 2.49 28.74 -7.65
CA CYS A 96 2.79 29.95 -6.88
C CYS A 96 2.17 31.15 -7.62
N SER A 97 1.18 31.80 -7.00
CA SER A 97 0.47 32.92 -7.62
C SER A 97 0.11 34.00 -6.61
N PRO A 98 0.47 35.27 -6.86
CA PRO A 98 0.09 36.40 -5.99
C PRO A 98 -1.44 36.57 -5.81
N ASN A 99 -2.23 35.94 -6.68
CA ASN A 99 -3.69 35.95 -6.57
C ASN A 99 -4.24 34.89 -5.59
N ALA A 100 -3.40 33.96 -5.13
CA ALA A 100 -3.78 33.01 -4.10
C ALA A 100 -3.90 33.73 -2.74
N THR A 101 -5.04 33.60 -2.09
CA THR A 101 -5.30 34.24 -0.80
C THR A 101 -4.76 33.45 0.38
N THR A 102 -4.54 32.14 0.20
CA THR A 102 -4.06 31.20 1.22
C THR A 102 -3.19 30.13 0.58
N THR A 103 -2.30 29.55 1.38
CA THR A 103 -1.59 28.32 0.96
C THR A 103 -2.44 27.11 1.31
N ALA A 104 -2.75 26.28 0.30
CA ALA A 104 -3.60 25.10 0.46
C ALA A 104 -3.33 24.04 -0.60
N ALA A 105 -3.69 22.78 -0.29
CA ALA A 105 -3.73 21.69 -1.22
C ALA A 105 -5.17 21.20 -1.40
N HIS A 106 -5.58 20.98 -2.65
CA HIS A 106 -6.90 20.49 -3.02
C HIS A 106 -6.78 19.24 -3.88
N ALA A 107 -7.46 18.17 -3.49
CA ALA A 107 -7.44 16.89 -4.19
C ALA A 107 -8.72 16.69 -5.02
N GLU A 108 -8.56 16.26 -6.25
CA GLU A 108 -9.61 15.85 -7.17
C GLU A 108 -9.36 14.42 -7.65
N TYR A 109 -10.42 13.64 -7.79
CA TYR A 109 -10.32 12.25 -8.21
C TYR A 109 -10.88 12.08 -9.62
N ASP A 110 -10.26 11.18 -10.39
CA ASP A 110 -10.75 10.74 -11.69
C ASP A 110 -10.99 11.87 -12.70
N VAL A 111 -10.06 12.83 -12.75
CA VAL A 111 -10.18 14.04 -13.60
C VAL A 111 -10.11 13.69 -15.10
N VAL A 112 -9.07 12.95 -15.51
CA VAL A 112 -8.81 12.57 -16.93
C VAL A 112 -8.85 11.05 -17.10
N ALA A 113 -8.39 10.32 -16.10
CA ALA A 113 -8.29 8.86 -16.10
C ALA A 113 -8.84 8.29 -14.80
N GLU A 114 -9.07 6.99 -14.71
CA GLU A 114 -9.64 6.33 -13.55
C GLU A 114 -8.86 5.04 -13.25
N PRO A 115 -8.52 4.79 -11.97
CA PRO A 115 -8.66 5.60 -10.76
C PRO A 115 -7.46 6.56 -10.57
N GLN A 116 -7.67 7.86 -10.71
CA GLN A 116 -6.64 8.90 -10.69
C GLN A 116 -6.78 9.81 -9.46
N ILE A 117 -5.67 10.36 -8.97
CA ILE A 117 -5.67 11.50 -8.06
C ILE A 117 -4.86 12.65 -8.65
N VAL A 118 -5.44 13.84 -8.62
CA VAL A 118 -4.79 15.11 -8.98
C VAL A 118 -4.88 16.03 -7.78
N VAL A 119 -3.73 16.48 -7.27
CA VAL A 119 -3.67 17.46 -6.18
C VAL A 119 -3.13 18.76 -6.74
N THR A 120 -3.83 19.86 -6.49
CA THR A 120 -3.33 21.21 -6.75
C THR A 120 -2.87 21.83 -5.42
N PHE A 121 -1.56 22.06 -5.30
CA PHE A 121 -0.92 22.76 -4.20
C PHE A 121 -0.60 24.19 -4.63
N GLN A 122 -1.20 25.17 -3.96
CA GLN A 122 -1.06 26.57 -4.34
C GLN A 122 -0.78 27.47 -3.14
N GLY A 123 -0.12 28.59 -3.40
CA GLY A 123 0.14 29.61 -2.39
C GLY A 123 0.52 30.95 -3.00
N PRO A 124 0.50 32.06 -2.18
CA PRO A 124 0.78 33.41 -2.68
C PRO A 124 2.27 33.66 -2.92
N THR A 125 3.15 33.01 -2.17
CA THR A 125 4.62 33.15 -2.27
C THR A 125 5.31 31.82 -2.03
N VAL A 126 6.55 31.70 -2.48
CA VAL A 126 7.41 30.52 -2.27
C VAL A 126 7.62 30.26 -0.78
N GLU A 127 7.90 31.30 0.01
CA GLU A 127 8.13 31.19 1.44
C GLU A 127 6.92 30.60 2.16
N ALA A 128 5.72 31.13 1.87
CA ALA A 128 4.48 30.61 2.46
C ALA A 128 4.20 29.16 2.09
N MET A 129 4.59 28.73 0.86
CA MET A 129 4.44 27.36 0.41
C MET A 129 5.46 26.42 1.07
N VAL A 130 6.71 26.85 1.24
CA VAL A 130 7.75 26.12 1.98
C VAL A 130 7.36 25.93 3.44
N ASP A 131 6.90 26.99 4.11
CA ASP A 131 6.46 26.93 5.51
C ASP A 131 5.25 25.94 5.66
N TYR A 132 4.32 25.98 4.72
CA TYR A 132 3.21 25.02 4.69
C TYR A 132 3.70 23.57 4.57
N LEU A 133 4.68 23.29 3.69
CA LEU A 133 5.21 21.94 3.51
C LEU A 133 5.93 21.44 4.76
N LYS A 134 6.71 22.26 5.44
CA LYS A 134 7.35 21.89 6.71
C LYS A 134 6.37 21.45 7.78
N GLU A 135 5.17 22.03 7.80
CA GLU A 135 4.12 21.68 8.76
C GLU A 135 3.22 20.55 8.26
N ASN A 136 2.94 20.50 6.95
CA ASN A 136 1.88 19.67 6.37
C ASN A 136 2.37 18.70 5.27
N GLY A 137 3.65 18.68 4.92
CA GLY A 137 4.20 17.91 3.80
C GLY A 137 3.89 16.41 3.92
N LYS A 138 4.06 15.82 5.12
CA LYS A 138 3.68 14.44 5.40
C LYS A 138 2.20 14.17 5.14
N SER A 139 1.33 15.12 5.47
CA SER A 139 -0.11 15.00 5.22
C SER A 139 -0.43 15.09 3.74
N LEU A 140 0.29 15.94 3.00
CA LEU A 140 0.18 16.05 1.55
C LEU A 140 0.63 14.75 0.86
N MET A 141 1.79 14.20 1.22
CA MET A 141 2.27 12.92 0.70
C MET A 141 1.29 11.79 1.01
N ARG A 142 0.76 11.75 2.24
CA ARG A 142 -0.19 10.71 2.68
C ARG A 142 -1.45 10.63 1.83
N VAL A 143 -1.90 11.72 1.20
CA VAL A 143 -3.06 11.69 0.30
C VAL A 143 -2.80 10.77 -0.90
N PHE A 144 -1.58 10.77 -1.44
CA PHE A 144 -1.17 9.88 -2.52
C PHE A 144 -0.98 8.43 -2.05
N GLU A 145 -0.43 8.21 -0.85
CA GLU A 145 -0.34 6.86 -0.25
C GLU A 145 -1.73 6.24 -0.08
N ILE A 146 -2.71 7.02 0.40
CA ILE A 146 -4.10 6.57 0.53
C ILE A 146 -4.67 6.18 -0.83
N ALA A 147 -4.43 6.97 -1.88
CA ALA A 147 -4.89 6.65 -3.22
C ALA A 147 -4.25 5.36 -3.76
N GLU A 148 -2.95 5.13 -3.55
CA GLU A 148 -2.28 3.87 -3.92
C GLU A 148 -2.86 2.67 -3.17
N ARG A 149 -3.04 2.79 -1.86
CA ARG A 149 -3.68 1.78 -1.04
C ARG A 149 -5.08 1.43 -1.53
N ASP A 150 -5.89 2.45 -1.76
CA ASP A 150 -7.29 2.26 -2.15
C ASP A 150 -7.40 1.59 -3.53
N ARG A 151 -6.48 1.89 -4.47
CA ARG A 151 -6.37 1.18 -5.76
C ARG A 151 -6.07 -0.30 -5.56
N THR A 152 -5.09 -0.62 -4.70
CA THR A 152 -4.72 -2.00 -4.40
C THR A 152 -5.89 -2.77 -3.77
N VAL A 153 -6.52 -2.20 -2.73
CA VAL A 153 -7.64 -2.83 -2.03
C VAL A 153 -8.86 -3.00 -2.94
N ASN A 154 -9.20 -1.98 -3.73
CA ASN A 154 -10.34 -2.06 -4.65
C ASN A 154 -10.07 -3.01 -5.82
N GLY A 155 -8.84 -3.06 -6.33
CA GLY A 155 -8.42 -4.04 -7.33
C GLY A 155 -8.52 -5.47 -6.80
N ALA A 156 -8.06 -5.71 -5.57
CA ALA A 156 -8.20 -7.01 -4.90
C ALA A 156 -9.67 -7.40 -4.71
N LYS A 157 -10.54 -6.48 -4.28
CA LYS A 157 -11.99 -6.72 -4.16
C LYS A 157 -12.64 -7.08 -5.49
N ALA A 158 -12.24 -6.42 -6.57
CA ALA A 158 -12.85 -6.63 -7.88
C ALA A 158 -12.37 -7.91 -8.59
N TYR A 159 -11.10 -8.28 -8.38
CA TYR A 159 -10.42 -9.32 -9.17
C TYR A 159 -9.62 -10.31 -8.31
N GLY A 160 -10.00 -10.51 -7.06
CA GLY A 160 -9.22 -11.23 -6.05
C GLY A 160 -9.09 -12.75 -6.24
N ALA A 161 -8.40 -13.37 -5.29
CA ALA A 161 -8.14 -14.80 -5.20
C ALA A 161 -9.19 -15.48 -4.33
N THR A 162 -10.44 -15.57 -4.81
CA THR A 162 -11.65 -15.95 -4.06
C THR A 162 -11.52 -17.27 -3.29
N ASP A 163 -10.89 -18.30 -3.86
CA ASP A 163 -10.76 -19.60 -3.18
C ASP A 163 -9.86 -19.52 -1.95
N LEU A 164 -8.73 -18.81 -2.05
CA LEU A 164 -7.81 -18.60 -0.94
C LEU A 164 -8.45 -17.70 0.13
N GLU A 165 -9.18 -16.66 -0.27
CA GLU A 165 -9.94 -15.78 0.63
C GLU A 165 -10.99 -16.57 1.41
N ASN A 166 -11.72 -17.49 0.77
CA ASN A 166 -12.69 -18.35 1.41
C ASN A 166 -12.04 -19.35 2.39
N ASP A 167 -10.84 -19.87 2.06
CA ASP A 167 -10.08 -20.71 2.98
C ASP A 167 -9.69 -19.95 4.24
N ILE A 168 -9.17 -18.72 4.09
CA ILE A 168 -8.80 -17.84 5.19
C ILE A 168 -10.02 -17.50 6.06
N LYS A 169 -11.15 -17.17 5.43
CA LYS A 169 -12.39 -16.86 6.14
C LYS A 169 -12.87 -18.04 6.99
N ARG A 170 -12.87 -19.25 6.43
CA ARG A 170 -13.28 -20.47 7.16
C ARG A 170 -12.36 -20.79 8.33
N GLN A 171 -11.06 -20.59 8.14
CA GLN A 171 -10.05 -21.01 9.11
C GLN A 171 -9.85 -20.00 10.23
N PHE A 172 -9.84 -18.71 9.93
CA PHE A 172 -9.47 -17.65 10.86
C PHE A 172 -10.63 -16.71 11.25
N GLY A 173 -11.79 -16.82 10.60
CA GLY A 173 -12.92 -15.93 10.86
C GLY A 173 -12.68 -14.48 10.42
N ILE A 174 -11.78 -14.24 9.49
CA ILE A 174 -11.53 -12.92 8.91
C ILE A 174 -11.84 -12.94 7.41
N GLU A 175 -12.34 -11.83 6.91
CA GLU A 175 -12.36 -11.51 5.48
C GLU A 175 -11.09 -10.75 5.13
N ILE A 176 -10.52 -11.06 3.97
CA ILE A 176 -9.35 -10.41 3.40
C ILE A 176 -9.53 -10.36 1.89
N HIS A 177 -8.97 -9.35 1.23
CA HIS A 177 -8.97 -9.26 -0.23
C HIS A 177 -7.55 -9.40 -0.76
N LEU A 178 -7.32 -10.40 -1.59
CA LEU A 178 -6.01 -10.77 -2.11
C LEU A 178 -5.92 -10.49 -3.60
N LEU A 179 -4.81 -9.95 -4.05
CA LEU A 179 -4.51 -9.88 -5.48
C LEU A 179 -4.42 -11.30 -6.09
N ARG A 180 -4.69 -11.44 -7.38
CA ARG A 180 -4.55 -12.72 -8.08
C ARG A 180 -3.10 -13.19 -8.09
N GLY A 181 -2.92 -14.51 -8.13
CA GLY A 181 -1.63 -15.16 -8.28
C GLY A 181 -1.06 -15.73 -6.99
N TYR A 182 -1.59 -15.36 -5.82
CA TYR A 182 -1.18 -16.03 -4.58
C TYR A 182 -1.56 -17.51 -4.60
N THR A 183 -0.57 -18.34 -4.27
CA THR A 183 -0.73 -19.80 -4.14
C THR A 183 -0.57 -20.19 -2.68
N LYS A 184 -1.54 -20.93 -2.16
CA LYS A 184 -1.45 -21.54 -0.82
C LYS A 184 -0.33 -22.58 -0.83
N ARG A 185 0.67 -22.40 0.02
CA ARG A 185 1.85 -23.28 0.12
C ARG A 185 1.72 -24.31 1.21
N ASN A 186 1.22 -23.86 2.37
CA ASN A 186 1.04 -24.71 3.54
C ASN A 186 -0.12 -24.18 4.39
N ALA A 187 -0.88 -25.09 5.01
CA ALA A 187 -1.92 -24.72 5.96
C ALA A 187 -2.14 -25.86 6.97
N ASN A 188 -2.39 -25.48 8.22
CA ASN A 188 -2.88 -26.35 9.28
C ASN A 188 -3.81 -25.54 10.21
N GLN A 189 -4.26 -26.08 11.32
CA GLN A 189 -5.32 -25.48 12.13
C GLN A 189 -5.05 -24.02 12.59
N ASP A 190 -3.81 -23.66 12.86
CA ASP A 190 -3.41 -22.36 13.43
C ASP A 190 -2.52 -21.53 12.52
N PHE A 191 -2.28 -21.99 11.27
CA PHE A 191 -1.34 -21.39 10.36
C PHE A 191 -1.78 -21.57 8.89
N LEU A 192 -1.57 -20.53 8.08
CA LEU A 192 -1.71 -20.58 6.62
C LEU A 192 -0.62 -19.73 6.01
N TRP A 193 0.12 -20.28 5.05
CA TRP A 193 1.13 -19.58 4.27
C TRP A 193 0.77 -19.58 2.79
N ALA A 194 0.88 -18.42 2.15
CA ALA A 194 0.69 -18.22 0.73
C ALA A 194 1.76 -17.27 0.17
N SER A 195 2.17 -17.50 -1.08
CA SER A 195 3.14 -16.66 -1.77
C SER A 195 2.77 -16.42 -3.23
N LEU A 196 3.29 -15.33 -3.77
CA LEU A 196 3.24 -14.96 -5.17
C LEU A 196 4.68 -14.88 -5.69
N GLU A 197 5.01 -15.76 -6.62
CA GLU A 197 6.35 -15.92 -7.14
C GLU A 197 6.54 -15.17 -8.46
N TYR A 198 7.63 -14.44 -8.55
CA TYR A 198 8.13 -13.80 -9.76
C TYR A 198 9.46 -14.46 -10.18
N PRO A 199 9.95 -14.27 -11.40
CA PRO A 199 11.19 -14.93 -11.85
C PRO A 199 12.43 -14.65 -10.99
N VAL A 200 12.49 -13.46 -10.34
CA VAL A 200 13.66 -13.02 -9.54
C VAL A 200 13.27 -12.46 -8.18
N ALA A 201 12.01 -12.54 -7.81
CA ALA A 201 11.50 -12.05 -6.54
C ALA A 201 10.33 -12.91 -6.07
N SER A 202 10.03 -12.85 -4.79
CA SER A 202 8.77 -13.36 -4.24
C SER A 202 8.23 -12.42 -3.18
N GLN A 203 6.90 -12.43 -3.06
CA GLN A 203 6.21 -11.80 -1.94
C GLN A 203 5.26 -12.84 -1.33
N GLY A 204 5.16 -12.85 -0.02
CA GLY A 204 4.30 -13.80 0.64
C GLY A 204 3.71 -13.23 1.92
N PHE A 205 2.71 -13.93 2.39
CA PHE A 205 2.16 -13.68 3.71
C PHE A 205 1.84 -15.00 4.40
N PHE A 206 1.82 -14.95 5.72
CA PHE A 206 1.26 -16.03 6.52
C PHE A 206 0.36 -15.47 7.63
N ILE A 207 -0.69 -16.22 7.91
CA ILE A 207 -1.64 -15.90 8.95
C ILE A 207 -1.51 -16.98 10.02
N TYR A 208 -1.44 -16.56 11.28
CA TYR A 208 -1.42 -17.49 12.39
C TYR A 208 -2.18 -16.96 13.61
N THR A 209 -2.59 -17.89 14.46
CA THR A 209 -3.25 -17.57 15.71
C THR A 209 -2.59 -18.28 16.89
N HIS A 210 -2.52 -17.57 18.03
CA HIS A 210 -2.03 -18.14 19.28
C HIS A 210 -2.78 -17.54 20.49
N PRO A 211 -2.74 -18.18 21.67
CA PRO A 211 -3.48 -17.70 22.82
C PRO A 211 -3.06 -16.29 23.26
N PHE A 212 -4.03 -15.47 23.64
CA PHE A 212 -3.77 -14.20 24.31
C PHE A 212 -3.62 -14.46 25.83
N ALA A 213 -2.44 -14.13 26.37
CA ALA A 213 -2.10 -14.32 27.78
C ALA A 213 -1.92 -12.97 28.54
N GLY A 214 -2.61 -11.92 28.08
CA GLY A 214 -2.48 -10.58 28.65
C GLY A 214 -1.51 -9.67 27.87
N LYS A 215 -1.21 -8.50 28.43
CA LYS A 215 -0.40 -7.46 27.77
C LYS A 215 1.03 -7.94 27.43
N GLU A 216 1.57 -8.87 28.19
CA GLU A 216 2.91 -9.41 27.96
C GLU A 216 3.01 -10.22 26.67
N SER A 217 1.88 -10.72 26.14
CA SER A 217 1.87 -11.44 24.86
C SER A 217 1.93 -10.53 23.61
N ILE A 218 1.90 -9.21 23.79
CA ILE A 218 2.00 -8.22 22.68
C ILE A 218 3.23 -7.31 22.82
N THR A 219 4.23 -7.70 23.62
CA THR A 219 5.55 -7.05 23.62
C THR A 219 6.34 -7.43 22.36
N THR A 220 7.37 -6.67 22.00
CA THR A 220 8.21 -6.98 20.85
C THR A 220 8.79 -8.40 20.92
N GLU A 221 9.34 -8.77 22.09
CA GLU A 221 9.96 -10.08 22.33
C GLU A 221 8.94 -11.22 22.19
N ALA A 222 7.73 -11.05 22.76
CA ALA A 222 6.68 -12.06 22.65
C ALA A 222 6.19 -12.23 21.21
N LEU A 223 6.04 -11.14 20.48
CA LEU A 223 5.62 -11.16 19.06
C LEU A 223 6.71 -11.77 18.17
N VAL A 224 7.98 -11.43 18.37
CA VAL A 224 9.11 -12.04 17.64
C VAL A 224 9.18 -13.54 17.95
N LYS A 225 9.05 -13.94 19.20
CA LYS A 225 9.04 -15.36 19.60
C LYS A 225 7.88 -16.12 18.91
N ALA A 226 6.67 -15.55 18.92
CA ALA A 226 5.53 -16.14 18.23
C ALA A 226 5.77 -16.20 16.71
N ARG A 227 6.24 -15.10 16.12
CA ARG A 227 6.59 -15.05 14.71
C ARG A 227 7.57 -16.17 14.33
N ASN A 228 8.66 -16.33 15.05
CA ASN A 228 9.69 -17.35 14.76
C ASN A 228 9.14 -18.78 14.88
N GLN A 229 8.26 -19.04 15.84
CA GLN A 229 7.60 -20.34 15.97
C GLN A 229 6.75 -20.70 14.74
N PHE A 230 6.09 -19.71 14.11
CA PHE A 230 5.26 -19.94 12.93
C PHE A 230 6.06 -19.81 11.62
N ALA A 231 6.98 -18.86 11.53
CA ALA A 231 7.85 -18.67 10.37
C ALA A 231 8.75 -19.87 10.11
N SER A 232 9.19 -20.59 11.16
CA SER A 232 9.97 -21.83 11.02
C SER A 232 9.24 -22.97 10.27
N ARG A 233 7.94 -22.84 10.02
CA ARG A 233 7.16 -23.73 9.16
C ARG A 233 7.28 -23.40 7.66
N ILE A 234 7.96 -22.30 7.33
CA ILE A 234 8.27 -21.89 5.96
C ILE A 234 9.69 -22.35 5.66
N PRO A 235 9.86 -23.37 4.78
CA PRO A 235 11.16 -23.92 4.48
C PRO A 235 11.99 -22.92 3.68
N GLY A 236 13.27 -22.87 3.94
CA GLY A 236 14.26 -22.23 3.09
C GLY A 236 14.64 -23.12 1.90
N PRO A 237 15.56 -22.66 1.04
CA PRO A 237 15.96 -23.40 -0.15
C PRO A 237 16.82 -24.64 0.14
N SER A 238 17.57 -24.66 1.24
CA SER A 238 18.42 -25.79 1.64
C SER A 238 17.67 -26.74 2.58
N GLU A 239 18.03 -28.01 2.57
CA GLU A 239 17.44 -29.02 3.45
C GLU A 239 17.62 -28.64 4.94
N GLY A 240 16.49 -28.62 5.65
CA GLY A 240 16.47 -28.25 7.07
C GLY A 240 16.52 -26.74 7.37
N SER A 241 16.70 -25.91 6.33
CA SER A 241 16.66 -24.46 6.49
C SER A 241 15.20 -23.94 6.62
N TYR A 242 15.02 -22.83 7.34
CA TYR A 242 13.68 -22.26 7.59
C TYR A 242 13.74 -20.74 7.86
N MET A 243 12.61 -20.08 7.69
CA MET A 243 12.48 -18.63 7.93
C MET A 243 12.50 -18.30 9.42
N THR A 244 13.22 -17.23 9.78
CA THR A 244 13.24 -16.65 11.12
C THR A 244 13.27 -15.11 11.05
N THR A 245 13.23 -14.44 12.19
CA THR A 245 13.46 -13.00 12.28
C THR A 245 14.95 -12.75 12.43
N LEU A 246 15.50 -11.81 11.66
CA LEU A 246 16.87 -11.35 11.82
C LEU A 246 17.03 -10.72 13.20
N ASP A 247 17.98 -11.18 13.99
CA ASP A 247 18.25 -10.70 15.35
C ASP A 247 19.59 -9.98 15.49
N LYS A 248 20.44 -10.02 14.45
CA LYS A 248 21.78 -9.44 14.45
C LYS A 248 22.14 -8.86 13.09
N ILE A 249 22.78 -7.72 13.10
CA ILE A 249 23.36 -7.10 11.90
C ILE A 249 24.86 -6.90 12.10
N PRO A 250 25.68 -6.90 11.01
CA PRO A 250 27.11 -6.59 11.12
C PRO A 250 27.32 -5.22 11.76
N ASN A 251 28.27 -5.14 12.68
CA ASN A 251 28.69 -3.86 13.25
C ASN A 251 29.61 -3.15 12.25
N ILE A 252 29.25 -1.90 11.89
CA ILE A 252 30.00 -1.10 10.90
C ILE A 252 31.35 -0.61 11.50
N ASP A 253 31.42 -0.41 12.81
CA ASP A 253 32.56 0.21 13.48
C ASP A 253 33.64 -0.79 13.91
N ASN A 254 33.31 -2.07 13.98
CA ASN A 254 34.25 -3.14 14.38
C ASN A 254 33.82 -4.51 13.86
N ASP A 255 34.73 -5.49 13.95
CA ASP A 255 34.40 -6.88 13.66
C ASP A 255 33.43 -7.43 14.70
N GLY A 256 32.21 -7.81 14.26
CA GLY A 256 31.20 -8.38 15.13
C GLY A 256 29.78 -8.06 14.65
N TYR A 257 28.83 -8.27 15.56
CA TYR A 257 27.41 -8.05 15.32
C TYR A 257 26.83 -7.20 16.41
N VAL A 258 25.81 -6.41 16.07
CA VAL A 258 24.93 -5.72 17.01
C VAL A 258 23.56 -6.36 16.96
N GLU A 259 22.87 -6.35 18.10
CA GLU A 259 21.49 -6.82 18.19
C GLU A 259 20.58 -5.94 17.31
N PHE A 260 19.72 -6.60 16.56
CA PHE A 260 18.68 -5.94 15.75
C PHE A 260 17.32 -6.30 16.34
N VAL A 261 16.57 -5.28 16.73
CA VAL A 261 15.22 -5.43 17.28
C VAL A 261 14.21 -4.84 16.30
N PRO A 262 13.21 -5.61 15.86
CA PRO A 262 12.13 -5.08 15.02
C PRO A 262 11.40 -3.91 15.65
N GLU A 263 11.04 -2.92 14.85
CA GLU A 263 10.31 -1.75 15.27
C GLU A 263 8.85 -2.11 15.55
N ARG A 264 8.33 -1.64 16.69
CA ARG A 264 6.95 -1.89 17.12
C ARG A 264 6.16 -0.58 17.22
N LYS A 265 5.00 -0.54 16.55
CA LYS A 265 4.03 0.57 16.63
C LYS A 265 2.64 0.05 16.92
N VAL A 266 1.77 0.87 17.49
CA VAL A 266 0.33 0.59 17.57
C VAL A 266 -0.36 1.47 16.53
N VAL A 267 -1.10 0.85 15.62
CA VAL A 267 -1.79 1.52 14.52
C VAL A 267 -3.29 1.21 14.57
N ARG A 268 -4.11 2.18 14.20
CA ARG A 268 -5.56 1.99 14.14
C ARG A 268 -6.01 1.87 12.69
N ILE A 269 -6.53 0.70 12.32
CA ILE A 269 -6.96 0.36 10.96
C ILE A 269 -8.37 -0.23 11.03
N ASN A 270 -9.29 0.30 10.22
CA ASN A 270 -10.69 -0.15 10.15
C ASN A 270 -11.39 -0.24 11.52
N GLY A 271 -11.08 0.70 12.43
CA GLY A 271 -11.67 0.74 13.78
C GLY A 271 -11.06 -0.24 14.80
N CYS A 272 -10.11 -1.09 14.39
CA CYS A 272 -9.37 -2.00 15.24
C CYS A 272 -7.96 -1.47 15.52
N ASP A 273 -7.46 -1.73 16.73
CA ASP A 273 -6.08 -1.45 17.11
C ASP A 273 -5.23 -2.68 16.77
N TRP A 274 -4.15 -2.45 16.00
CA TRP A 274 -3.20 -3.46 15.59
C TRP A 274 -1.82 -3.12 16.14
N VAL A 275 -1.09 -4.12 16.56
CA VAL A 275 0.35 -3.99 16.79
C VAL A 275 1.05 -4.29 15.46
N GLU A 276 1.66 -3.27 14.88
CA GLU A 276 2.54 -3.39 13.73
C GLU A 276 3.95 -3.70 14.21
N LEU A 277 4.60 -4.68 13.60
CA LEU A 277 5.99 -5.03 13.82
C LEU A 277 6.71 -5.01 12.46
N ARG A 278 7.78 -4.22 12.33
CA ARG A 278 8.60 -4.11 11.11
C ARG A 278 10.02 -4.55 11.38
N GLY A 279 10.60 -5.27 10.45
CA GLY A 279 11.99 -5.70 10.56
C GLY A 279 12.45 -6.49 9.35
N PHE A 280 13.48 -7.29 9.57
CA PHE A 280 14.02 -8.17 8.54
C PHE A 280 13.86 -9.64 8.95
N TRP A 281 13.64 -10.47 7.96
CA TRP A 281 13.66 -11.91 8.08
C TRP A 281 14.90 -12.46 7.38
N GLU A 282 15.34 -13.62 7.82
CA GLU A 282 16.41 -14.39 7.20
C GLU A 282 16.03 -15.88 7.19
N VAL A 283 16.82 -16.67 6.52
CA VAL A 283 16.72 -18.14 6.56
C VAL A 283 17.85 -18.69 7.42
N GLU A 284 17.47 -19.37 8.50
CA GLU A 284 18.42 -20.13 9.29
C GLU A 284 19.00 -21.26 8.43
N GLY A 285 20.34 -21.29 8.29
CA GLY A 285 21.05 -22.27 7.49
C GLY A 285 21.18 -21.93 6.00
N ASP A 286 20.81 -20.71 5.56
CA ASP A 286 20.97 -20.25 4.18
C ASP A 286 21.10 -18.72 4.10
N PHE A 287 21.49 -18.20 2.92
CA PHE A 287 21.69 -16.76 2.67
C PHE A 287 20.47 -16.12 1.99
N MET A 288 19.33 -16.21 2.61
CA MET A 288 18.10 -15.63 2.11
C MET A 288 17.49 -14.71 3.16
N GLY A 289 16.98 -13.55 2.74
CA GLY A 289 16.36 -12.61 3.68
C GLY A 289 15.70 -11.43 2.98
N GLY A 290 15.05 -10.59 3.76
CA GLY A 290 14.40 -9.39 3.26
C GLY A 290 13.54 -8.69 4.33
N PRO A 291 12.80 -7.64 3.94
CA PRO A 291 11.91 -6.95 4.86
C PRO A 291 10.65 -7.75 5.15
N PHE A 292 10.10 -7.56 6.36
CA PHE A 292 8.76 -8.00 6.73
C PHE A 292 7.99 -6.92 7.47
N VAL A 293 6.68 -7.02 7.42
CA VAL A 293 5.74 -6.29 8.28
C VAL A 293 4.67 -7.24 8.77
N SER A 294 4.39 -7.23 10.05
CA SER A 294 3.30 -8.02 10.64
C SER A 294 2.31 -7.13 11.38
N TYR A 295 1.05 -7.54 11.36
CA TYR A 295 -0.06 -6.87 12.03
C TYR A 295 -0.74 -7.87 12.96
N THR A 296 -0.68 -7.62 14.26
CA THR A 296 -1.27 -8.49 15.29
C THR A 296 -2.39 -7.77 16.00
N THR A 297 -3.54 -8.42 16.16
CA THR A 297 -4.66 -7.92 16.98
C THR A 297 -5.32 -9.04 17.78
N LEU A 298 -6.13 -8.66 18.76
CA LEU A 298 -6.90 -9.60 19.56
C LEU A 298 -8.25 -9.90 18.89
N ASP A 299 -8.46 -11.14 18.51
CA ASP A 299 -9.80 -11.65 18.25
C ASP A 299 -10.53 -11.89 19.58
N LYS A 300 -11.44 -10.98 19.91
CA LYS A 300 -12.18 -11.01 21.17
C LYS A 300 -13.15 -12.20 21.26
N ALA A 301 -13.58 -12.75 20.13
CA ALA A 301 -14.52 -13.86 20.10
C ALA A 301 -13.86 -15.18 20.53
N THR A 302 -12.60 -15.38 20.15
CA THR A 302 -11.85 -16.61 20.46
C THR A 302 -10.82 -16.43 21.57
N ASN A 303 -10.59 -15.20 22.03
CA ASN A 303 -9.52 -14.82 22.97
C ASN A 303 -8.13 -15.26 22.47
N LYS A 304 -7.90 -15.14 21.16
CA LYS A 304 -6.62 -15.42 20.52
C LYS A 304 -6.05 -14.18 19.87
N LEU A 305 -4.74 -14.08 19.82
CA LEU A 305 -4.07 -13.15 18.91
C LEU A 305 -4.11 -13.75 17.52
N ILE A 306 -4.46 -12.90 16.54
CA ILE A 306 -4.35 -13.21 15.11
C ILE A 306 -3.33 -12.26 14.49
N THR A 307 -2.43 -12.84 13.72
CA THR A 307 -1.36 -12.09 13.04
C THR A 307 -1.43 -12.34 11.52
N LEU A 308 -1.39 -11.26 10.76
CA LEU A 308 -1.07 -11.25 9.33
C LEU A 308 0.38 -10.79 9.19
N ASP A 309 1.26 -11.68 8.76
CA ASP A 309 2.70 -11.42 8.56
C ASP A 309 2.99 -11.42 7.05
N CYS A 310 3.63 -10.37 6.57
CA CYS A 310 3.92 -10.13 5.16
C CYS A 310 5.43 -9.99 4.96
N TYR A 311 6.00 -10.64 3.95
CA TYR A 311 7.42 -10.61 3.68
C TYR A 311 7.73 -10.50 2.19
N VAL A 312 8.90 -9.96 1.87
CA VAL A 312 9.39 -9.81 0.50
C VAL A 312 10.79 -10.42 0.38
N PHE A 313 11.01 -11.12 -0.71
CA PHE A 313 12.32 -11.53 -1.19
C PHE A 313 12.57 -10.92 -2.57
N SER A 314 13.56 -10.06 -2.70
CA SER A 314 13.96 -9.41 -3.96
C SER A 314 15.45 -9.05 -3.87
N PRO A 315 16.37 -10.02 -4.05
CA PRO A 315 17.79 -9.83 -3.74
C PRO A 315 18.49 -8.81 -4.64
N LYS A 316 17.99 -8.56 -5.85
CA LYS A 316 18.57 -7.65 -6.85
C LYS A 316 17.65 -6.54 -7.29
N GLY A 317 16.43 -6.50 -6.80
CA GLY A 317 15.41 -5.54 -7.22
C GLY A 317 14.83 -4.75 -6.06
N ASP A 318 14.07 -3.75 -6.43
CA ASP A 318 13.35 -2.89 -5.49
C ASP A 318 12.28 -3.68 -4.74
N LYS A 319 12.06 -3.30 -3.49
CA LYS A 319 11.16 -3.98 -2.56
C LYS A 319 9.98 -3.14 -2.15
N ARG A 320 10.09 -1.81 -2.26
CA ARG A 320 9.04 -0.87 -1.83
C ARG A 320 7.67 -1.26 -2.37
N ASN A 321 7.54 -1.38 -3.69
CA ASN A 321 6.24 -1.66 -4.30
C ASN A 321 5.68 -3.03 -3.92
N LEU A 322 6.55 -4.04 -3.75
CA LEU A 322 6.16 -5.38 -3.29
C LEU A 322 5.69 -5.33 -1.83
N LEU A 323 6.47 -4.69 -0.95
CA LEU A 323 6.13 -4.57 0.47
C LEU A 323 4.85 -3.75 0.67
N ARG A 324 4.72 -2.60 -0.02
CA ARG A 324 3.52 -1.76 0.06
C ARG A 324 2.25 -2.47 -0.41
N SER A 325 2.34 -3.29 -1.47
CA SER A 325 1.19 -4.07 -1.92
C SER A 325 0.72 -5.10 -0.87
N LEU A 326 1.65 -5.66 -0.09
CA LEU A 326 1.35 -6.55 1.03
C LEU A 326 0.79 -5.79 2.24
N GLU A 327 1.38 -4.65 2.59
CA GLU A 327 0.87 -3.77 3.66
C GLU A 327 -0.58 -3.35 3.41
N HIS A 328 -0.96 -3.18 2.15
CA HIS A 328 -2.33 -2.81 1.82
C HIS A 328 -3.35 -3.91 2.14
N LEU A 329 -2.94 -5.17 2.26
CA LEU A 329 -3.84 -6.28 2.59
C LEU A 329 -4.57 -6.05 3.91
N ILE A 330 -3.90 -5.46 4.92
CA ILE A 330 -4.49 -5.22 6.24
C ILE A 330 -5.70 -4.28 6.17
N TYR A 331 -5.72 -3.35 5.20
CA TYR A 331 -6.85 -2.43 5.01
C TYR A 331 -8.07 -3.10 4.39
N GLY A 332 -7.90 -4.29 3.81
CA GLY A 332 -8.97 -5.15 3.34
C GLY A 332 -9.47 -6.16 4.38
N VAL A 333 -8.83 -6.22 5.57
CA VAL A 333 -9.20 -7.18 6.62
C VAL A 333 -10.38 -6.69 7.43
N SER A 334 -11.34 -7.58 7.65
CA SER A 334 -12.43 -7.40 8.61
C SER A 334 -12.75 -8.73 9.31
N PHE A 335 -13.20 -8.66 10.57
CA PHE A 335 -13.69 -9.83 11.29
C PHE A 335 -15.09 -10.20 10.80
N THR A 336 -15.31 -11.49 10.53
CA THR A 336 -16.67 -11.96 10.24
C THR A 336 -17.47 -11.86 11.52
N THR A 337 -18.54 -11.06 11.49
CA THR A 337 -19.49 -11.02 12.60
C THR A 337 -20.10 -12.41 12.73
N GLN A 338 -19.80 -13.12 13.80
CA GLN A 338 -20.58 -14.31 14.14
C GLN A 338 -22.02 -13.83 14.41
N LYS A 339 -22.94 -14.25 13.54
CA LYS A 339 -24.38 -14.08 13.76
C LYS A 339 -24.86 -14.97 14.89
#